data_f71c731667a2cb6af62874a91918670a
#
_entry.id   f71c731667a2cb6af62874a91918670a
#
_cell.length_a   1.000
_cell.length_b   1.000
_cell.length_c   1.000
_cell.angle_alpha   90.00
_cell.angle_beta   90.00
_cell.angle_gamma   90.00
#
_symmetry.space_group_name_H-M   'P 1'
#
loop_
_entity.id
_entity.type
_entity.pdbx_description
1 polymer ?
#
loop_
_entity_poly.entity_id
_entity_poly.type
_entity_poly.pdbx_seq_one_letter_code
_entity_poly.pdbx_strand_id
1 'polypeptide(L)'
;MIGCTSWLVPGTWLENARLAQGLVDYDELLVANWDSETRETLERELPELLKLDLQYAIHLPMTDAAQAWDAFQFFEERRIPVLNYVLHPLPQWRTYSWGSLVAVENLKDVLDPYPRMVFDVGHHLLGRPFPEEWKARIVEVHAMGVVNGHDHVALDAATASLIAPWISEDTLVTFEVFDLTALKTSIQTWEAVHVR
;
A
#
# COMPACT_ATOMS: atom_id res chain seq x y z
N MET A 1 11.34 -1.83 6.19
CA MET A 1 11.33 -0.64 5.29
C MET A 1 10.05 0.12 5.53
N ILE A 2 10.10 1.46 5.47
CA ILE A 2 8.90 2.32 5.54
C ILE A 2 8.61 2.94 4.18
N GLY A 3 7.35 3.05 3.82
CA GLY A 3 6.84 3.61 2.57
C GLY A 3 5.65 4.53 2.78
N CYS A 4 5.16 5.12 1.70
CA CYS A 4 3.91 5.87 1.71
C CYS A 4 3.14 5.61 0.41
N THR A 5 1.87 5.98 0.39
CA THR A 5 1.09 5.99 -0.85
C THR A 5 1.42 7.19 -1.72
N SER A 6 1.36 7.03 -3.03
CA SER A 6 1.59 8.08 -4.04
C SER A 6 0.44 9.10 -4.17
N TRP A 7 -0.28 9.40 -3.10
CA TRP A 7 -1.40 10.35 -3.10
C TRP A 7 -1.26 11.39 -1.97
N LEU A 8 -0.08 12.04 -1.88
CA LEU A 8 0.21 13.02 -0.82
C LEU A 8 -0.30 14.43 -1.15
N VAL A 9 -0.46 14.71 -2.43
CA VAL A 9 -1.06 15.96 -2.96
C VAL A 9 -1.81 15.65 -4.26
N PRO A 10 -2.77 16.49 -4.68
CA PRO A 10 -3.32 16.39 -6.02
C PRO A 10 -2.23 16.54 -7.07
N GLY A 11 -2.00 15.50 -7.88
CA GLY A 11 -0.92 15.49 -8.86
C GLY A 11 -0.71 14.09 -9.46
N THR A 12 0.38 13.93 -10.20
CA THR A 12 0.74 12.66 -10.82
C THR A 12 1.55 11.77 -9.87
N TRP A 13 1.79 10.50 -10.25
CA TRP A 13 2.67 9.60 -9.48
C TRP A 13 4.08 10.16 -9.35
N LEU A 14 4.65 10.69 -10.45
CA LEU A 14 5.98 11.28 -10.44
C LEU A 14 6.10 12.51 -9.53
N GLU A 15 5.08 13.36 -9.50
CA GLU A 15 5.04 14.53 -8.62
C GLU A 15 5.00 14.09 -7.15
N ASN A 16 4.18 13.09 -6.82
CA ASN A 16 4.07 12.55 -5.46
C ASN A 16 5.33 11.80 -5.03
N ALA A 17 5.91 10.95 -5.89
CA ALA A 17 7.15 10.22 -5.61
C ALA A 17 8.32 11.18 -5.33
N ARG A 18 8.41 12.32 -6.03
CA ARG A 18 9.41 13.34 -5.73
C ARG A 18 9.25 14.00 -4.36
N LEU A 19 8.03 14.08 -3.84
CA LEU A 19 7.77 14.55 -2.47
C LEU A 19 8.11 13.49 -1.42
N ALA A 20 7.94 12.22 -1.75
CA ALA A 20 8.24 11.08 -0.88
C ALA A 20 9.75 10.80 -0.78
N GLN A 21 10.51 11.09 -1.85
CA GLN A 21 11.95 10.84 -1.91
C GLN A 21 12.71 11.52 -0.77
N GLY A 22 13.50 10.73 -0.04
CA GLY A 22 14.24 11.17 1.14
C GLY A 22 13.42 11.24 2.43
N LEU A 23 12.12 10.93 2.38
CA LEU A 23 11.27 10.76 3.56
C LEU A 23 11.03 9.28 3.88
N VAL A 24 10.95 8.43 2.86
CA VAL A 24 10.64 7.00 2.96
C VAL A 24 11.57 6.18 2.05
N ASP A 25 11.60 4.85 2.23
CA ASP A 25 12.41 3.91 1.46
C ASP A 25 11.74 3.53 0.13
N TYR A 26 10.42 3.52 0.10
CA TYR A 26 9.64 3.16 -1.09
C TYR A 26 8.33 3.96 -1.19
N ASP A 27 7.80 4.04 -2.40
CA ASP A 27 6.51 4.64 -2.71
C ASP A 27 5.56 3.56 -3.24
N GLU A 28 4.38 3.45 -2.65
CA GLU A 28 3.32 2.60 -3.16
C GLU A 28 2.51 3.37 -4.19
N LEU A 29 2.71 3.03 -5.46
CA LEU A 29 1.97 3.64 -6.56
C LEU A 29 0.50 3.22 -6.49
N LEU A 30 -0.36 4.12 -6.05
CA LEU A 30 -1.80 3.90 -5.97
C LEU A 30 -2.43 4.01 -7.36
N VAL A 31 -2.72 2.87 -7.98
CA VAL A 31 -3.40 2.78 -9.28
C VAL A 31 -4.88 2.53 -9.03
N ALA A 32 -5.63 3.58 -8.67
CA ALA A 32 -7.02 3.45 -8.22
C ALA A 32 -7.97 2.88 -9.28
N ASN A 33 -7.73 3.19 -10.56
CA ASN A 33 -8.47 2.69 -11.72
C ASN A 33 -7.51 2.39 -12.88
N TRP A 34 -7.99 1.70 -13.91
CA TRP A 34 -7.20 1.31 -15.07
C TRP A 34 -7.92 1.63 -16.37
N ASP A 35 -7.77 2.86 -16.82
CA ASP A 35 -8.25 3.35 -18.11
C ASP A 35 -7.08 3.77 -19.03
N SER A 36 -7.39 4.27 -20.22
CA SER A 36 -6.37 4.68 -21.17
C SER A 36 -5.52 5.85 -20.67
N GLU A 37 -6.12 6.80 -19.96
CA GLU A 37 -5.43 7.99 -19.44
C GLU A 37 -4.43 7.61 -18.33
N THR A 38 -4.86 6.75 -17.40
CA THR A 38 -4.03 6.17 -16.34
C THR A 38 -2.83 5.45 -16.94
N ARG A 39 -3.08 4.58 -17.91
CA ARG A 39 -2.04 3.79 -18.58
C ARG A 39 -1.03 4.68 -19.32
N GLU A 40 -1.51 5.63 -20.13
CA GLU A 40 -0.66 6.57 -20.88
C GLU A 40 0.19 7.43 -19.93
N THR A 41 -0.39 7.86 -18.82
CA THR A 41 0.32 8.64 -17.81
C THR A 41 1.43 7.82 -17.17
N LEU A 42 1.16 6.59 -16.74
CA LEU A 42 2.18 5.69 -16.21
C LEU A 42 3.27 5.37 -17.24
N GLU A 43 2.92 5.08 -18.49
CA GLU A 43 3.92 4.85 -19.54
C GLU A 43 4.87 6.04 -19.73
N ARG A 44 4.36 7.25 -19.63
CA ARG A 44 5.16 8.49 -19.73
C ARG A 44 6.04 8.70 -18.50
N GLU A 45 5.56 8.38 -17.30
CA GLU A 45 6.22 8.72 -16.03
C GLU A 45 7.18 7.63 -15.52
N LEU A 46 6.93 6.37 -15.83
CA LEU A 46 7.76 5.25 -15.37
C LEU A 46 9.28 5.43 -15.59
N PRO A 47 9.75 5.93 -16.75
CA PRO A 47 11.20 6.13 -16.96
C PRO A 47 11.82 7.14 -16.01
N GLU A 48 11.04 8.12 -15.53
CA GLU A 48 11.51 9.13 -14.58
C GLU A 48 11.33 8.64 -13.13
N LEU A 49 10.25 7.92 -12.83
CA LEU A 49 10.05 7.25 -11.54
C LEU A 49 11.23 6.33 -11.22
N LEU A 50 11.63 5.49 -12.17
CA LEU A 50 12.73 4.54 -11.99
C LEU A 50 14.14 5.18 -11.84
N LYS A 51 14.26 6.49 -11.98
CA LYS A 51 15.51 7.23 -11.71
C LYS A 51 15.55 7.80 -10.29
N LEU A 52 14.43 7.85 -9.61
CA LEU A 52 14.36 8.33 -8.23
C LEU A 52 15.05 7.31 -7.29
N ASP A 53 15.60 7.80 -6.21
CA ASP A 53 16.15 6.97 -5.13
C ASP A 53 15.00 6.48 -4.24
N LEU A 54 14.15 5.65 -4.82
CA LEU A 54 12.98 5.01 -4.21
C LEU A 54 12.79 3.61 -4.79
N GLN A 55 12.32 2.69 -3.96
CA GLN A 55 11.75 1.43 -4.41
C GLN A 55 10.24 1.59 -4.60
N TYR A 56 9.56 0.61 -5.20
CA TYR A 56 8.13 0.73 -5.50
C TYR A 56 7.36 -0.51 -5.06
N ALA A 57 6.22 -0.30 -4.42
CA ALA A 57 5.10 -1.22 -4.35
C ALA A 57 3.99 -0.73 -5.28
N ILE A 58 3.06 -1.58 -5.65
CA ILE A 58 1.94 -1.20 -6.55
C ILE A 58 0.62 -1.56 -5.89
N HIS A 59 -0.20 -0.58 -5.59
CA HIS A 59 -1.58 -0.80 -5.23
C HIS A 59 -2.42 -0.94 -6.50
N LEU A 60 -2.90 -2.15 -6.77
CA LEU A 60 -3.64 -2.48 -7.98
C LEU A 60 -5.04 -1.85 -7.97
N PRO A 61 -5.65 -1.66 -9.16
CA PRO A 61 -6.99 -1.12 -9.30
C PRO A 61 -8.04 -1.79 -8.42
N MET A 62 -8.89 -0.97 -7.81
CA MET A 62 -9.90 -1.39 -6.84
C MET A 62 -11.32 -1.49 -7.44
N THR A 63 -11.47 -1.28 -8.74
CA THR A 63 -12.77 -1.23 -9.43
C THR A 63 -13.30 -2.63 -9.77
N ASP A 64 -12.49 -3.43 -10.44
CA ASP A 64 -12.80 -4.81 -10.79
C ASP A 64 -11.53 -5.65 -11.02
N ALA A 65 -11.68 -6.96 -10.95
CA ALA A 65 -10.56 -7.89 -11.04
C ALA A 65 -9.90 -7.95 -12.44
N ALA A 66 -10.61 -7.61 -13.50
CA ALA A 66 -10.04 -7.59 -14.85
C ALA A 66 -9.11 -6.38 -15.02
N GLN A 67 -9.51 -5.21 -14.53
CA GLN A 67 -8.66 -4.03 -14.53
C GLN A 67 -7.42 -4.23 -13.64
N ALA A 68 -7.59 -4.83 -12.46
CA ALA A 68 -6.46 -5.17 -11.59
C ALA A 68 -5.48 -6.14 -12.28
N TRP A 69 -6.00 -7.13 -13.02
CA TRP A 69 -5.19 -8.07 -13.78
C TRP A 69 -4.45 -7.38 -14.94
N ASP A 70 -5.12 -6.54 -15.72
CA ASP A 70 -4.49 -5.81 -16.82
C ASP A 70 -3.37 -4.87 -16.32
N ALA A 71 -3.60 -4.19 -15.20
CA ALA A 71 -2.57 -3.37 -14.57
C ALA A 71 -1.39 -4.22 -14.07
N PHE A 72 -1.64 -5.33 -13.40
CA PHE A 72 -0.60 -6.28 -12.99
C PHE A 72 0.26 -6.73 -14.17
N GLN A 73 -0.39 -7.17 -15.28
CA GLN A 73 0.33 -7.57 -16.49
C GLN A 73 1.16 -6.43 -17.08
N PHE A 74 0.67 -5.19 -17.05
CA PHE A 74 1.41 -4.03 -17.53
C PHE A 74 2.76 -3.85 -16.83
N PHE A 75 2.82 -4.00 -15.50
CA PHE A 75 4.06 -3.90 -14.73
C PHE A 75 4.97 -5.12 -14.94
N GLU A 76 4.41 -6.34 -14.95
CA GLU A 76 5.17 -7.57 -15.17
C GLU A 76 5.82 -7.63 -16.56
N GLU A 77 5.11 -7.25 -17.62
CA GLU A 77 5.65 -7.21 -18.99
C GLU A 77 6.82 -6.24 -19.13
N ARG A 78 6.78 -5.13 -18.39
CA ARG A 78 7.85 -4.12 -18.36
C ARG A 78 8.98 -4.47 -17.42
N ARG A 79 8.83 -5.55 -16.65
CA ARG A 79 9.82 -6.01 -15.66
C ARG A 79 10.22 -4.90 -14.68
N ILE A 80 9.24 -4.12 -14.25
CA ILE A 80 9.45 -3.09 -13.23
C ILE A 80 9.84 -3.81 -11.94
N PRO A 81 10.94 -3.41 -11.27
CA PRO A 81 11.29 -3.97 -9.97
C PRO A 81 10.28 -3.52 -8.92
N VAL A 82 9.42 -4.43 -8.48
CA VAL A 82 8.35 -4.19 -7.53
C VAL A 82 8.58 -5.00 -6.26
N LEU A 83 8.43 -4.37 -5.10
CA LEU A 83 8.53 -5.02 -3.79
C LEU A 83 7.33 -5.91 -3.51
N ASN A 84 6.13 -5.39 -3.78
CA ASN A 84 4.86 -6.04 -3.53
C ASN A 84 3.76 -5.48 -4.46
N TYR A 85 2.76 -6.29 -4.79
CA TYR A 85 1.50 -5.86 -5.39
C TYR A 85 0.39 -6.02 -4.35
N VAL A 86 -0.30 -4.94 -4.03
CA VAL A 86 -1.48 -4.95 -3.16
C VAL A 86 -2.72 -5.19 -4.01
N LEU A 87 -3.51 -6.18 -3.65
CA LEU A 87 -4.73 -6.57 -4.36
C LEU A 87 -5.92 -6.61 -3.41
N HIS A 88 -6.96 -5.85 -3.70
CA HIS A 88 -8.25 -6.03 -3.05
C HIS A 88 -8.89 -7.37 -3.45
N PRO A 89 -9.57 -8.09 -2.54
CA PRO A 89 -10.30 -9.32 -2.84
C PRO A 89 -11.60 -9.02 -3.60
N LEU A 90 -11.46 -8.52 -4.82
CA LEU A 90 -12.56 -8.16 -5.72
C LEU A 90 -13.35 -9.39 -6.19
N PRO A 91 -14.62 -9.26 -6.62
CA PRO A 91 -15.35 -10.38 -7.21
C PRO A 91 -14.54 -11.03 -8.34
N GLN A 92 -14.46 -12.36 -8.33
CA GLN A 92 -13.76 -13.19 -9.32
C GLN A 92 -12.22 -13.02 -9.38
N TRP A 93 -11.57 -12.29 -8.48
CA TRP A 93 -10.12 -12.10 -8.51
C TRP A 93 -9.33 -13.42 -8.56
N ARG A 94 -9.84 -14.50 -7.95
CA ARG A 94 -9.21 -15.83 -7.92
C ARG A 94 -9.22 -16.57 -9.27
N THR A 95 -9.89 -16.04 -10.29
CA THR A 95 -9.87 -16.63 -11.64
C THR A 95 -8.57 -16.31 -12.40
N TYR A 96 -7.78 -15.35 -11.91
CA TYR A 96 -6.51 -14.95 -12.50
C TYR A 96 -5.32 -15.61 -11.80
N SER A 97 -4.23 -15.80 -12.56
CA SER A 97 -2.99 -16.43 -12.05
C SER A 97 -2.01 -15.38 -11.57
N TRP A 98 -2.26 -14.84 -10.40
CA TRP A 98 -1.42 -13.81 -9.78
C TRP A 98 0.01 -14.31 -9.51
N GLY A 99 0.99 -13.42 -9.67
CA GLY A 99 2.39 -13.69 -9.36
C GLY A 99 2.69 -13.84 -7.86
N SER A 100 3.90 -14.31 -7.56
CA SER A 100 4.33 -14.58 -6.18
C SER A 100 4.48 -13.32 -5.32
N LEU A 101 4.54 -12.13 -5.91
CA LEU A 101 4.63 -10.87 -5.19
C LEU A 101 3.26 -10.26 -4.84
N VAL A 102 2.15 -10.87 -5.28
CA VAL A 102 0.82 -10.35 -4.94
C VAL A 102 0.45 -10.71 -3.51
N ALA A 103 0.00 -9.72 -2.76
CA ALA A 103 -0.57 -9.85 -1.43
C ALA A 103 -2.01 -9.31 -1.42
N VAL A 104 -2.90 -10.02 -0.72
CA VAL A 104 -4.32 -9.66 -0.63
C VAL A 104 -4.57 -8.86 0.64
N GLU A 105 -5.23 -7.73 0.48
CA GLU A 105 -5.56 -6.83 1.58
C GLU A 105 -6.85 -7.24 2.28
N ASN A 106 -6.92 -7.03 3.62
CA ASN A 106 -8.17 -7.11 4.34
C ASN A 106 -8.99 -5.84 4.12
N LEU A 107 -10.25 -5.99 3.77
CA LEU A 107 -11.20 -4.87 3.71
C LEU A 107 -12.11 -4.86 4.93
N LYS A 108 -12.83 -3.74 5.16
CA LYS A 108 -13.75 -3.59 6.30
C LYS A 108 -14.78 -4.74 6.39
N ASP A 109 -15.31 -5.16 5.25
CA ASP A 109 -16.37 -6.19 5.18
C ASP A 109 -15.90 -7.52 4.59
N VAL A 110 -14.70 -7.57 3.97
CA VAL A 110 -14.20 -8.75 3.28
C VAL A 110 -12.85 -9.17 3.86
N LEU A 111 -12.79 -10.40 4.35
CA LEU A 111 -11.57 -11.09 4.76
C LEU A 111 -11.45 -12.35 3.88
N ASP A 112 -10.52 -12.33 2.92
CA ASP A 112 -10.31 -13.44 1.99
C ASP A 112 -8.87 -13.95 2.08
N PRO A 113 -8.62 -15.10 2.78
CA PRO A 113 -7.27 -15.54 3.10
C PRO A 113 -6.46 -15.87 1.85
N TYR A 114 -5.21 -15.40 1.83
CA TYR A 114 -4.23 -15.66 0.79
C TYR A 114 -2.87 -15.98 1.43
N PRO A 115 -1.94 -16.65 0.72
CA PRO A 115 -0.61 -16.95 1.27
C PRO A 115 0.20 -15.71 1.68
N ARG A 116 0.04 -14.60 0.98
CA ARG A 116 0.62 -13.29 1.30
C ARG A 116 -0.51 -12.30 1.53
N MET A 117 -0.45 -11.54 2.61
CA MET A 117 -1.52 -10.62 2.98
C MET A 117 -0.96 -9.24 3.31
N VAL A 118 -1.75 -8.23 3.01
CA VAL A 118 -1.57 -6.87 3.53
C VAL A 118 -2.50 -6.72 4.73
N PHE A 119 -1.96 -6.24 5.84
CA PHE A 119 -2.74 -5.90 7.02
C PHE A 119 -3.04 -4.40 7.04
N ASP A 120 -4.24 -4.03 6.62
CA ASP A 120 -4.74 -2.67 6.78
C ASP A 120 -5.33 -2.49 8.18
N VAL A 121 -4.71 -1.57 8.96
CA VAL A 121 -5.12 -1.31 10.34
C VAL A 121 -6.41 -0.52 10.43
N GLY A 122 -6.69 0.38 9.49
CA GLY A 122 -7.94 1.14 9.43
C GLY A 122 -9.13 0.23 9.20
N HIS A 123 -9.00 -0.68 8.25
CA HIS A 123 -10.01 -1.71 7.98
C HIS A 123 -10.21 -2.68 9.15
N HIS A 124 -9.12 -3.05 9.84
CA HIS A 124 -9.19 -3.87 11.06
C HIS A 124 -9.95 -3.17 12.19
N LEU A 125 -9.72 -1.88 12.39
CA LEU A 125 -10.32 -1.11 13.47
C LEU A 125 -11.78 -0.70 13.20
N LEU A 126 -12.13 -0.46 11.93
CA LEU A 126 -13.44 0.03 11.51
C LEU A 126 -14.37 -1.07 10.99
N GLY A 127 -13.84 -2.25 10.71
CA GLY A 127 -14.58 -3.35 10.11
C GLY A 127 -14.43 -4.66 10.88
N ARG A 128 -14.16 -5.74 10.12
CA ARG A 128 -13.93 -7.06 10.69
C ARG A 128 -12.49 -7.18 11.19
N PRO A 129 -12.27 -7.63 12.43
CA PRO A 129 -10.92 -7.84 12.95
C PRO A 129 -10.13 -8.84 12.09
N PHE A 130 -8.90 -8.49 11.78
CA PHE A 130 -7.98 -9.39 11.07
C PHE A 130 -7.65 -10.59 11.98
N PRO A 131 -7.77 -11.84 11.49
CA PRO A 131 -7.53 -13.03 12.29
C PRO A 131 -6.05 -13.16 12.71
N GLU A 132 -5.81 -13.38 14.00
CA GLU A 132 -4.44 -13.46 14.53
C GLU A 132 -3.65 -14.64 13.95
N GLU A 133 -4.32 -15.75 13.63
CA GLU A 133 -3.73 -16.92 12.98
C GLU A 133 -3.21 -16.65 11.56
N TRP A 134 -3.55 -15.50 10.94
CA TRP A 134 -3.02 -15.10 9.63
C TRP A 134 -1.78 -14.20 9.72
N LYS A 135 -1.35 -13.85 10.92
CA LYS A 135 -0.21 -12.97 11.17
C LYS A 135 1.06 -13.37 10.40
N ALA A 136 1.37 -14.66 10.32
CA ALA A 136 2.52 -15.18 9.58
C ALA A 136 2.43 -14.98 8.05
N ARG A 137 1.30 -14.52 7.53
CA ARG A 137 1.09 -14.24 6.10
C ARG A 137 1.29 -12.76 5.77
N ILE A 138 1.42 -11.91 6.78
CA ILE A 138 1.55 -10.46 6.59
C ILE A 138 2.93 -10.18 6.01
N VAL A 139 2.93 -9.54 4.85
CA VAL A 139 4.14 -9.07 4.17
C VAL A 139 4.20 -7.55 4.10
N GLU A 140 3.06 -6.91 4.30
CA GLU A 140 2.92 -5.45 4.31
C GLU A 140 1.84 -5.04 5.31
N VAL A 141 2.02 -3.87 5.92
CA VAL A 141 1.06 -3.23 6.82
C VAL A 141 0.73 -1.85 6.28
N HIS A 142 -0.56 -1.57 6.04
CA HIS A 142 -1.04 -0.21 5.82
C HIS A 142 -1.29 0.44 7.17
N ALA A 143 -0.42 1.40 7.50
CA ALA A 143 -0.37 2.07 8.79
C ALA A 143 -0.94 3.48 8.70
N MET A 144 -1.99 3.73 9.45
CA MET A 144 -2.69 5.01 9.55
C MET A 144 -3.33 5.18 10.91
N GLY A 145 -3.75 6.37 11.24
CA GLY A 145 -4.62 6.63 12.39
C GLY A 145 -6.09 6.49 12.03
N VAL A 146 -6.93 6.32 13.07
CA VAL A 146 -8.39 6.28 12.96
C VAL A 146 -8.99 7.27 13.94
N VAL A 147 -9.74 8.26 13.46
CA VAL A 147 -10.37 9.29 14.29
C VAL A 147 -11.83 9.46 13.90
N ASN A 148 -12.73 9.37 14.90
CA ASN A 148 -14.17 9.55 14.72
C ASN A 148 -14.78 8.64 13.62
N GLY A 149 -14.28 7.42 13.46
CA GLY A 149 -14.76 6.48 12.45
C GLY A 149 -14.21 6.71 11.04
N HIS A 150 -13.19 7.55 10.90
CA HIS A 150 -12.47 7.80 9.64
C HIS A 150 -11.04 7.32 9.74
N ASP A 151 -10.59 6.56 8.77
CA ASP A 151 -9.21 6.11 8.54
C ASP A 151 -8.40 7.13 7.71
N HIS A 152 -7.19 6.75 7.33
CA HIS A 152 -6.23 7.54 6.53
C HIS A 152 -5.85 8.90 7.15
N VAL A 153 -5.99 9.06 8.47
CA VAL A 153 -5.42 10.20 9.20
C VAL A 153 -4.01 9.88 9.67
N ALA A 154 -3.26 10.89 10.11
CA ALA A 154 -1.90 10.68 10.62
C ALA A 154 -1.87 9.60 11.70
N LEU A 155 -0.88 8.69 11.62
CA LEU A 155 -0.69 7.60 12.57
C LEU A 155 -0.48 8.17 13.98
N ASP A 156 -1.22 7.64 14.93
CA ASP A 156 -1.07 7.94 16.36
C ASP A 156 -0.28 6.84 17.10
N ALA A 157 0.24 7.18 18.29
CA ALA A 157 1.08 6.28 19.06
C ALA A 157 0.36 5.00 19.54
N ALA A 158 -0.96 5.06 19.75
CA ALA A 158 -1.75 3.90 20.17
C ALA A 158 -1.86 2.91 19.01
N THR A 159 -2.18 3.40 17.81
CA THR A 159 -2.25 2.58 16.60
C THR A 159 -0.86 2.05 16.22
N ALA A 160 0.20 2.86 16.30
CA ALA A 160 1.57 2.40 16.08
C ALA A 160 1.96 1.25 17.02
N SER A 161 1.58 1.35 18.30
CA SER A 161 1.81 0.29 19.29
C SER A 161 0.96 -0.96 19.03
N LEU A 162 -0.26 -0.80 18.50
CA LEU A 162 -1.14 -1.91 18.14
C LEU A 162 -0.58 -2.74 16.99
N ILE A 163 -0.02 -2.10 15.97
CA ILE A 163 0.51 -2.79 14.79
C ILE A 163 1.90 -3.39 15.02
N ALA A 164 2.69 -2.87 15.97
CA ALA A 164 4.05 -3.34 16.23
C ALA A 164 4.19 -4.87 16.37
N PRO A 165 3.30 -5.60 17.09
CA PRO A 165 3.36 -7.05 17.17
C PRO A 165 3.10 -7.79 15.83
N TRP A 166 2.55 -7.12 14.82
CA TRP A 166 2.20 -7.70 13.51
C TRP A 166 3.32 -7.59 12.49
N ILE A 167 4.42 -6.91 12.84
CA ILE A 167 5.54 -6.60 11.96
C ILE A 167 6.70 -7.52 12.26
N SER A 168 7.34 -8.03 11.21
CA SER A 168 8.62 -8.72 11.21
C SER A 168 9.69 -7.85 10.53
N GLU A 169 10.96 -8.29 10.55
CA GLU A 169 12.08 -7.57 9.92
C GLU A 169 11.84 -7.33 8.40
N ASP A 170 11.20 -8.31 7.74
CA ASP A 170 10.92 -8.27 6.29
C ASP A 170 9.58 -7.61 5.93
N THR A 171 8.78 -7.19 6.92
CA THR A 171 7.47 -6.59 6.67
C THR A 171 7.63 -5.16 6.15
N LEU A 172 6.97 -4.85 5.05
CA LEU A 172 6.82 -3.49 4.54
C LEU A 172 5.81 -2.73 5.42
N VAL A 173 6.05 -1.43 5.64
CA VAL A 173 5.11 -0.57 6.37
C VAL A 173 4.81 0.65 5.52
N THR A 174 3.64 0.67 4.91
CA THR A 174 3.14 1.79 4.11
C THR A 174 2.30 2.72 4.97
N PHE A 175 2.70 3.99 5.08
CA PHE A 175 1.81 5.01 5.65
C PHE A 175 0.75 5.38 4.63
N GLU A 176 -0.43 4.81 4.79
CA GLU A 176 -1.55 5.06 3.88
C GLU A 176 -2.35 6.29 4.35
N VAL A 177 -1.74 7.45 4.11
CA VAL A 177 -2.29 8.77 4.42
C VAL A 177 -2.23 9.66 3.18
N PHE A 178 -3.26 10.48 2.97
CA PHE A 178 -3.44 11.23 1.73
C PHE A 178 -3.10 12.73 1.90
N ASP A 179 -2.09 13.01 2.71
CA ASP A 179 -1.59 14.36 2.97
C ASP A 179 -0.12 14.33 3.41
N LEU A 180 0.70 15.21 2.84
CA LEU A 180 2.14 15.26 3.14
C LEU A 180 2.43 15.59 4.61
N THR A 181 1.59 16.39 5.26
CA THR A 181 1.75 16.72 6.69
C THR A 181 1.41 15.50 7.55
N ALA A 182 0.34 14.79 7.20
CA ALA A 182 -0.04 13.53 7.85
C ALA A 182 1.07 12.48 7.70
N LEU A 183 1.70 12.35 6.51
CA LEU A 183 2.85 11.47 6.30
C LEU A 183 4.01 11.81 7.26
N LYS A 184 4.43 13.06 7.31
CA LYS A 184 5.54 13.49 8.19
C LYS A 184 5.24 13.22 9.66
N THR A 185 4.00 13.47 10.10
CA THR A 185 3.56 13.15 11.45
C THR A 185 3.57 11.65 11.72
N SER A 186 3.13 10.83 10.76
CA SER A 186 3.13 9.37 10.86
C SER A 186 4.54 8.81 11.01
N ILE A 187 5.50 9.30 10.21
CA ILE A 187 6.92 8.92 10.31
C ILE A 187 7.46 9.26 11.71
N GLN A 188 7.25 10.48 12.21
CA GLN A 188 7.71 10.89 13.55
C GLN A 188 7.11 10.01 14.64
N THR A 189 5.81 9.71 14.56
CA THR A 189 5.12 8.84 15.51
C THR A 189 5.71 7.42 15.47
N TRP A 190 5.93 6.89 14.27
CA TRP A 190 6.51 5.57 14.04
C TRP A 190 7.91 5.45 14.68
N GLU A 191 8.78 6.39 14.37
CA GLU A 191 10.14 6.45 14.93
C GLU A 191 10.12 6.52 16.47
N ALA A 192 9.25 7.35 17.04
CA ALA A 192 9.13 7.50 18.49
C ALA A 192 8.71 6.21 19.21
N VAL A 193 7.94 5.33 18.54
CA VAL A 193 7.45 4.06 19.10
C VAL A 193 8.45 2.92 18.87
N HIS A 194 9.17 2.90 17.74
CA HIS A 194 10.01 1.76 17.30
C HIS A 194 11.51 1.94 17.56
N VAL A 195 11.97 3.11 17.95
CA VAL A 195 13.39 3.38 18.33
C VAL A 195 13.68 3.06 19.82
N ARG A 196 12.82 2.26 20.46
CA ARG A 196 13.03 1.87 21.87
C ARG A 196 13.60 0.48 22.00
#